data_14becb3f4ee9fad38a7fbb4af2e3ed0d
#
_entry.id   14becb3f4ee9fad38a7fbb4af2e3ed0d
#
_cell.length_a   1.000
_cell.length_b   1.000
_cell.length_c   1.000
_cell.angle_alpha   90.00
_cell.angle_beta   90.00
_cell.angle_gamma   90.00
#
_symmetry.space_group_name_H-M   'P 1'
#
loop_
_entity.id
_entity.type
_entity.pdbx_description
1 polymer ?
#
loop_
_entity_poly.entity_id
_entity_poly.type
_entity_poly.pdbx_seq_one_letter_code
_entity_poly.pdbx_strand_id
1 'polypeptide(L)'
;DMRENITRRAPVRVIEEFGIRVARPGSDVTIASCGRMLHESLAAAALLENQHGISAEVLDVRILAPLDKKTLLQSVRKTGRFLVVQEECAHGFGAYLVATVADEALEHIQARRILILGTPCAFAPPPRFWHFHVPTASLITAQVHTLVQE
;
A
#
# COMPACT_ATOMS: atom_id res chain seq x y z
N ASP A 1 -30.15 -1.92 -21.98
CA ASP A 1 -30.33 -2.23 -20.55
C ASP A 1 -29.08 -1.85 -19.80
N MET A 2 -29.25 -1.11 -18.68
CA MET A 2 -28.11 -0.59 -17.88
C MET A 2 -27.22 -1.73 -17.33
N ARG A 3 -27.78 -2.90 -17.07
CA ARG A 3 -27.03 -4.09 -16.65
C ARG A 3 -26.15 -4.67 -17.75
N GLU A 4 -26.57 -4.65 -19.00
CA GLU A 4 -25.75 -5.09 -20.14
C GLU A 4 -24.59 -4.15 -20.45
N ASN A 5 -24.75 -2.84 -20.20
CA ASN A 5 -23.68 -1.87 -20.39
C ASN A 5 -22.58 -1.96 -19.31
N ILE A 6 -22.91 -2.41 -18.09
CA ILE A 6 -21.93 -2.61 -17.02
C ILE A 6 -21.08 -3.86 -17.30
N THR A 7 -21.69 -4.92 -17.82
CA THR A 7 -20.97 -6.17 -18.16
C THR A 7 -20.12 -6.07 -19.42
N ARG A 8 -20.36 -5.10 -20.30
CA ARG A 8 -19.59 -4.89 -21.54
C ARG A 8 -18.34 -4.05 -21.40
N ARG A 9 -18.14 -3.32 -20.30
CA ARG A 9 -16.87 -2.65 -20.03
C ARG A 9 -15.88 -3.70 -19.55
N ALA A 10 -14.99 -4.12 -20.45
CA ALA A 10 -13.97 -5.09 -20.13
C ALA A 10 -13.20 -4.65 -18.88
N PRO A 11 -13.11 -5.47 -17.81
CA PRO A 11 -12.39 -5.12 -16.59
C PRO A 11 -10.94 -4.69 -16.85
N VAL A 12 -10.33 -5.16 -17.93
CA VAL A 12 -8.99 -4.78 -18.39
C VAL A 12 -8.86 -3.27 -18.65
N ARG A 13 -9.84 -2.63 -19.30
CA ARG A 13 -9.80 -1.19 -19.57
C ARG A 13 -9.83 -0.33 -18.32
N VAL A 14 -10.55 -0.76 -17.30
CA VAL A 14 -10.60 -0.05 -16.00
C VAL A 14 -9.26 -0.13 -15.28
N ILE A 15 -8.57 -1.27 -15.34
CA ILE A 15 -7.23 -1.43 -14.77
C ILE A 15 -6.20 -0.59 -15.53
N GLU A 16 -6.22 -0.60 -16.86
CA GLU A 16 -5.29 0.19 -17.69
C GLU A 16 -5.44 1.70 -17.44
N GLU A 17 -6.67 2.17 -17.28
CA GLU A 17 -6.96 3.60 -17.12
C GLU A 17 -6.84 4.07 -15.67
N PHE A 18 -7.26 3.26 -14.70
CA PHE A 18 -7.41 3.62 -13.28
C PHE A 18 -6.71 2.67 -12.31
N GLY A 19 -5.92 1.71 -12.78
CA GLY A 19 -5.18 0.77 -11.96
C GLY A 19 -4.21 1.43 -10.98
N ILE A 20 -3.34 0.65 -10.34
CA ILE A 20 -2.33 1.16 -9.42
C ILE A 20 -1.38 2.10 -10.17
N ARG A 21 -1.16 3.29 -9.61
CA ARG A 21 -0.17 4.24 -10.10
C ARG A 21 1.07 4.21 -9.22
N VAL A 22 2.25 4.13 -9.82
CA VAL A 22 3.50 4.41 -9.12
C VAL A 22 3.57 5.93 -8.89
N ALA A 23 3.22 6.36 -7.68
CA ALA A 23 3.20 7.78 -7.29
C ALA A 23 4.62 8.31 -7.02
N ARG A 24 5.51 7.44 -6.57
CA ARG A 24 6.93 7.68 -6.41
C ARG A 24 7.70 6.41 -6.73
N PRO A 25 8.69 6.44 -7.64
CA PRO A 25 9.56 5.29 -7.88
C PRO A 25 10.52 5.08 -6.70
N GLY A 26 10.94 3.82 -6.49
CA GLY A 26 11.91 3.43 -5.46
C GLY A 26 12.42 2.02 -5.66
N SER A 27 13.43 1.60 -4.88
CA SER A 27 14.11 0.31 -5.05
C SER A 27 14.16 -0.57 -3.81
N ASP A 28 13.95 -0.02 -2.60
CA ASP A 28 14.28 -0.73 -1.35
C ASP A 28 13.06 -1.28 -0.62
N VAL A 29 11.91 -0.66 -0.80
CA VAL A 29 10.63 -1.08 -0.19
C VAL A 29 9.45 -0.60 -1.03
N THR A 30 8.39 -1.40 -1.12
CA THR A 30 7.08 -1.02 -1.69
C THR A 30 6.14 -0.63 -0.58
N ILE A 31 5.58 0.58 -0.67
CA ILE A 31 4.52 1.09 0.21
C ILE A 31 3.24 1.22 -0.61
N ALA A 32 2.25 0.36 -0.37
CA ALA A 32 0.94 0.47 -1.00
C ALA A 32 -0.03 1.23 -0.10
N SER A 33 -0.68 2.25 -0.65
CA SER A 33 -1.62 3.09 0.08
C SER A 33 -2.77 3.55 -0.79
N CYS A 34 -3.86 3.99 -0.19
CA CYS A 34 -5.01 4.56 -0.87
C CYS A 34 -5.51 5.82 -0.14
N GLY A 35 -6.22 6.68 -0.88
CA GLY A 35 -6.84 7.87 -0.34
C GLY A 35 -5.84 8.79 0.37
N ARG A 36 -6.19 9.23 1.57
CA ARG A 36 -5.37 10.15 2.37
C ARG A 36 -4.00 9.55 2.72
N MET A 37 -3.91 8.24 2.93
CA MET A 37 -2.65 7.58 3.30
C MET A 37 -1.58 7.67 2.22
N LEU A 38 -1.94 7.96 0.99
CA LEU A 38 -0.98 8.28 -0.07
C LEU A 38 -0.11 9.49 0.30
N HIS A 39 -0.69 10.54 0.85
CA HIS A 39 0.05 11.76 1.24
C HIS A 39 1.01 11.49 2.39
N GLU A 40 0.58 10.73 3.40
CA GLU A 40 1.43 10.32 4.51
C GLU A 40 2.57 9.40 4.03
N SER A 41 2.28 8.49 3.11
CA SER A 41 3.29 7.59 2.51
C SER A 41 4.32 8.33 1.66
N LEU A 42 3.90 9.34 0.90
CA LEU A 42 4.82 10.19 0.14
C LEU A 42 5.71 11.05 1.04
N ALA A 43 5.14 11.59 2.12
CA ALA A 43 5.91 12.32 3.13
C ALA A 43 6.92 11.41 3.85
N ALA A 44 6.50 10.19 4.23
CA ALA A 44 7.38 9.18 4.80
C ALA A 44 8.51 8.78 3.86
N ALA A 45 8.22 8.60 2.56
CA ALA A 45 9.23 8.27 1.56
C ALA A 45 10.29 9.38 1.40
N ALA A 46 9.90 10.64 1.53
CA ALA A 46 10.84 11.76 1.55
C ALA A 46 11.71 11.75 2.81
N LEU A 47 11.14 11.46 3.99
CA LEU A 47 11.89 11.32 5.24
C LEU A 47 12.87 10.15 5.18
N LEU A 48 12.45 9.00 4.66
CA LEU A 48 13.28 7.81 4.49
C LEU A 48 14.51 8.09 3.64
N GLU A 49 14.34 8.76 2.51
CA GLU A 49 15.46 9.13 1.64
C GLU A 49 16.41 10.10 2.32
N ASN A 50 15.87 11.18 2.93
CA ASN A 50 16.68 12.23 3.53
C ASN A 50 17.42 11.80 4.82
N GLN A 51 16.80 10.94 5.64
CA GLN A 51 17.34 10.58 6.95
C GLN A 51 18.08 9.24 6.95
N HIS A 52 17.69 8.32 6.05
CA HIS A 52 18.17 6.94 6.08
C HIS A 52 18.74 6.45 4.74
N GLY A 53 18.64 7.24 3.66
CA GLY A 53 19.07 6.82 2.32
C GLY A 53 18.23 5.70 1.73
N ILE A 54 17.00 5.48 2.24
CA ILE A 54 16.10 4.41 1.79
C ILE A 54 15.20 4.94 0.69
N SER A 55 15.23 4.25 -0.47
CA SER A 55 14.44 4.57 -1.66
C SER A 55 13.11 3.80 -1.66
N ALA A 56 12.06 4.41 -1.13
CA ALA A 56 10.73 3.81 -1.06
C ALA A 56 9.93 4.06 -2.34
N GLU A 57 9.41 2.97 -2.93
CA GLU A 57 8.41 3.03 -3.99
C GLU A 57 7.02 3.16 -3.39
N VAL A 58 6.29 4.21 -3.76
CA VAL A 58 4.94 4.45 -3.25
C VAL A 58 3.91 4.18 -4.33
N LEU A 59 3.00 3.24 -4.05
CA LEU A 59 1.90 2.85 -4.90
C LEU A 59 0.60 3.51 -4.44
N ASP A 60 -0.06 4.19 -5.37
CA ASP A 60 -1.41 4.75 -5.23
C ASP A 60 -2.44 3.73 -5.70
N VAL A 61 -3.09 3.04 -4.78
CA VAL A 61 -4.13 2.04 -5.08
C VAL A 61 -5.46 2.75 -5.25
N ARG A 62 -5.80 3.06 -6.50
CA ARG A 62 -6.98 3.86 -6.85
C ARG A 62 -8.26 3.02 -6.99
N ILE A 63 -8.12 1.75 -7.40
CA ILE A 63 -9.23 0.80 -7.55
C ILE A 63 -8.93 -0.44 -6.73
N LEU A 64 -9.87 -0.76 -5.84
CA LEU A 64 -9.76 -1.91 -4.93
C LEU A 64 -10.22 -3.22 -5.62
N ALA A 65 -11.22 -3.13 -6.49
CA ALA A 65 -11.76 -4.25 -7.24
C ALA A 65 -12.25 -3.80 -8.63
N PRO A 66 -11.75 -4.40 -9.73
CA PRO A 66 -10.69 -5.41 -9.74
C PRO A 66 -9.32 -4.84 -9.35
N LEU A 67 -8.52 -5.61 -8.59
CA LEU A 67 -7.17 -5.20 -8.19
C LEU A 67 -6.21 -5.30 -9.39
N ASP A 68 -5.38 -4.28 -9.59
CA ASP A 68 -4.24 -4.31 -10.50
C ASP A 68 -3.08 -5.11 -9.88
N LYS A 69 -3.23 -6.44 -9.86
CA LYS A 69 -2.22 -7.36 -9.32
C LYS A 69 -0.89 -7.22 -10.04
N LYS A 70 -0.90 -6.97 -11.36
CA LYS A 70 0.32 -6.88 -12.17
C LYS A 70 1.26 -5.80 -11.64
N THR A 71 0.77 -4.59 -11.48
CA THR A 71 1.58 -3.45 -10.99
C THR A 71 2.02 -3.68 -9.55
N LEU A 72 1.14 -4.19 -8.66
CA LEU A 72 1.48 -4.52 -7.29
C LEU A 72 2.64 -5.51 -7.22
N LEU A 73 2.51 -6.65 -7.90
CA LEU A 73 3.50 -7.73 -7.83
C LEU A 73 4.83 -7.35 -8.51
N GLN A 74 4.80 -6.55 -9.58
CA GLN A 74 6.02 -6.02 -10.20
C GLN A 74 6.82 -5.15 -9.21
N SER A 75 6.14 -4.28 -8.47
CA SER A 75 6.78 -3.45 -7.45
C SER A 75 7.37 -4.28 -6.32
N VAL A 76 6.59 -5.22 -5.77
CA VAL A 76 7.04 -6.10 -4.68
C VAL A 76 8.22 -6.96 -5.08
N ARG A 77 8.20 -7.55 -6.30
CA ARG A 77 9.31 -8.36 -6.82
C ARG A 77 10.60 -7.54 -7.01
N LYS A 78 10.46 -6.27 -7.35
CA LYS A 78 11.60 -5.35 -7.50
C LYS A 78 12.23 -4.99 -6.16
N THR A 79 11.42 -4.69 -5.15
CA THR A 79 11.90 -4.13 -3.88
C THR A 79 12.18 -5.19 -2.80
N GLY A 80 11.54 -6.35 -2.89
CA GLY A 80 11.67 -7.44 -1.91
C GLY A 80 11.08 -7.14 -0.53
N ARG A 81 10.46 -5.98 -0.32
CA ARG A 81 9.87 -5.56 0.96
C ARG A 81 8.52 -4.90 0.73
N PHE A 82 7.55 -5.24 1.55
CA PHE A 82 6.18 -4.79 1.34
C PHE A 82 5.51 -4.28 2.61
N LEU A 83 4.97 -3.08 2.54
CA LEU A 83 4.18 -2.42 3.56
C LEU A 83 2.86 -1.91 2.98
N VAL A 84 1.75 -2.17 3.65
CA VAL A 84 0.46 -1.54 3.36
C VAL A 84 0.17 -0.47 4.40
N VAL A 85 -0.29 0.70 3.95
CA VAL A 85 -0.71 1.82 4.80
C VAL A 85 -2.15 2.18 4.48
N GLN A 86 -3.03 2.07 5.47
CA GLN A 86 -4.47 2.32 5.33
C GLN A 86 -5.06 3.00 6.57
N GLU A 87 -6.17 3.72 6.41
CA GLU A 87 -6.91 4.32 7.53
C GLU A 87 -7.76 3.28 8.27
N GLU A 88 -8.12 2.21 7.59
CA GLU A 88 -8.95 1.14 8.13
C GLU A 88 -8.19 0.26 9.12
N CYS A 89 -8.93 -0.60 9.79
CA CYS A 89 -8.38 -1.67 10.60
C CYS A 89 -7.45 -2.57 9.76
N ALA A 90 -6.37 -3.06 10.37
CA ALA A 90 -5.39 -3.94 9.71
C ALA A 90 -6.01 -5.20 9.05
N HIS A 91 -7.22 -5.59 9.47
CA HIS A 91 -7.96 -6.73 8.90
C HIS A 91 -8.83 -6.37 7.67
N GLY A 92 -8.78 -5.11 7.20
CA GLY A 92 -9.52 -4.64 6.03
C GLY A 92 -8.85 -4.97 4.69
N PHE A 93 -8.95 -4.04 3.74
CA PHE A 93 -8.44 -4.23 2.37
C PHE A 93 -6.93 -4.52 2.31
N GLY A 94 -6.14 -3.98 3.23
CA GLY A 94 -4.71 -4.27 3.32
C GLY A 94 -4.39 -5.75 3.52
N ALA A 95 -5.23 -6.48 4.26
CA ALA A 95 -5.07 -7.93 4.42
C ALA A 95 -5.24 -8.67 3.07
N TYR A 96 -6.12 -8.19 2.18
CA TYR A 96 -6.27 -8.74 0.84
C TYR A 96 -5.02 -8.49 -0.02
N LEU A 97 -4.40 -7.30 0.08
CA LEU A 97 -3.14 -7.02 -0.62
C LEU A 97 -2.01 -7.93 -0.13
N VAL A 98 -1.89 -8.11 1.18
CA VAL A 98 -0.90 -9.01 1.79
C VAL A 98 -1.14 -10.45 1.37
N ALA A 99 -2.38 -10.94 1.41
CA ALA A 99 -2.71 -12.29 0.96
C ALA A 99 -2.36 -12.49 -0.52
N THR A 100 -2.62 -11.50 -1.39
CA THR A 100 -2.25 -11.54 -2.81
C THR A 100 -0.74 -11.66 -3.01
N VAL A 101 0.04 -10.87 -2.26
CA VAL A 101 1.51 -10.92 -2.33
C VAL A 101 2.04 -12.25 -1.77
N ALA A 102 1.47 -12.74 -0.68
CA ALA A 102 1.86 -14.02 -0.10
C ALA A 102 1.57 -15.22 -1.02
N ASP A 103 0.48 -15.16 -1.80
CA ASP A 103 0.12 -16.21 -2.74
C ASP A 103 0.97 -16.19 -4.03
N GLU A 104 1.29 -15.00 -4.53
CA GLU A 104 1.85 -14.85 -5.88
C GLU A 104 3.29 -14.30 -5.95
N ALA A 105 3.90 -13.90 -4.83
CA ALA A 105 5.24 -13.30 -4.79
C ALA A 105 6.01 -13.51 -3.49
N LEU A 106 5.62 -14.47 -2.65
CA LEU A 106 6.26 -14.72 -1.35
C LEU A 106 7.77 -15.00 -1.48
N GLU A 107 8.17 -15.72 -2.52
CA GLU A 107 9.55 -16.07 -2.81
C GLU A 107 10.46 -14.87 -3.10
N HIS A 108 9.87 -13.70 -3.39
CA HIS A 108 10.59 -12.45 -3.63
C HIS A 108 10.72 -11.58 -2.37
N ILE A 109 10.02 -11.94 -1.28
CA ILE A 109 10.09 -11.20 -0.02
C ILE A 109 11.40 -11.52 0.69
N GLN A 110 12.22 -10.51 0.90
CA GLN A 110 13.53 -10.59 1.56
C GLN A 110 13.45 -10.27 3.05
N ALA A 111 12.45 -9.48 3.46
CA ALA A 111 12.21 -9.15 4.87
C ALA A 111 11.54 -10.34 5.59
N ARG A 112 11.72 -10.40 6.91
CA ARG A 112 11.11 -11.46 7.75
C ARG A 112 9.59 -11.40 7.80
N ARG A 113 8.99 -10.28 7.41
CA ARG A 113 7.55 -10.05 7.51
C ARG A 113 7.05 -9.06 6.46
N ILE A 114 5.77 -9.12 6.21
CA ILE A 114 4.99 -8.11 5.49
C ILE A 114 4.22 -7.31 6.54
N LEU A 115 4.22 -5.98 6.42
CA LEU A 115 3.57 -5.11 7.40
C LEU A 115 2.26 -4.54 6.88
N ILE A 116 1.30 -4.38 7.79
CA ILE A 116 0.08 -3.59 7.59
C ILE A 116 0.03 -2.53 8.68
N LEU A 117 0.08 -1.27 8.30
CA LEU A 117 -0.20 -0.14 9.18
C LEU A 117 -1.63 0.32 8.96
N GLY A 118 -2.44 0.25 9.99
CA GLY A 118 -3.83 0.65 10.01
C GLY A 118 -4.28 0.97 11.43
N THR A 119 -5.54 1.31 11.62
CA THR A 119 -6.08 1.53 12.96
C THR A 119 -6.09 0.22 13.76
N PRO A 120 -5.81 0.28 15.07
CA PRO A 120 -5.76 -0.93 15.90
C PRO A 120 -7.13 -1.57 16.18
N CYS A 121 -8.23 -0.86 15.91
CA CYS A 121 -9.58 -1.33 16.19
C CYS A 121 -10.54 -1.08 15.02
N ALA A 122 -11.59 -1.90 14.94
CA ALA A 122 -12.63 -1.82 13.91
C ALA A 122 -13.62 -0.65 14.11
N PHE A 123 -13.55 0.06 15.22
CA PHE A 123 -14.44 1.19 15.50
C PHE A 123 -13.81 2.50 15.09
N ALA A 124 -14.55 3.32 14.34
CA ALA A 124 -14.17 4.69 14.08
C ALA A 124 -14.12 5.46 15.41
N PRO A 125 -12.97 5.97 15.84
CA PRO A 125 -12.88 6.78 17.04
C PRO A 125 -13.65 8.09 16.82
N PRO A 126 -14.12 8.75 17.92
CA PRO A 126 -14.65 10.10 17.81
C PRO A 126 -13.67 11.02 17.07
N PRO A 127 -14.15 12.00 16.28
CA PRO A 127 -13.29 12.85 15.43
C PRO A 127 -12.09 13.48 16.14
N ARG A 128 -12.23 13.83 17.42
CA ARG A 128 -11.16 14.40 18.26
C ARG A 128 -9.97 13.46 18.52
N PHE A 129 -10.17 12.13 18.32
CA PHE A 129 -9.12 11.11 18.52
C PHE A 129 -8.60 10.52 17.20
N TRP A 130 -9.12 10.95 16.07
CA TRP A 130 -8.81 10.41 14.77
C TRP A 130 -7.29 10.36 14.50
N HIS A 131 -6.61 11.46 14.81
CA HIS A 131 -5.17 11.61 14.57
C HIS A 131 -4.28 10.67 15.42
N PHE A 132 -4.80 10.07 16.48
CA PHE A 132 -4.07 9.07 17.26
C PHE A 132 -4.17 7.65 16.71
N HIS A 133 -5.09 7.42 15.78
CA HIS A 133 -5.38 6.10 15.25
C HIS A 133 -4.91 5.91 13.81
N VAL A 134 -4.71 6.98 13.08
CA VAL A 134 -4.31 6.93 11.66
C VAL A 134 -2.78 6.95 11.57
N PRO A 135 -2.17 6.10 10.70
CA PRO A 135 -0.72 6.12 10.49
C PRO A 135 -0.23 7.49 10.04
N THR A 136 0.81 8.01 10.69
CA THR A 136 1.49 9.26 10.33
C THR A 136 2.75 8.98 9.54
N ALA A 137 3.25 9.98 8.81
CA ALA A 137 4.52 9.88 8.07
C ALA A 137 5.68 9.43 8.97
N SER A 138 5.77 9.94 10.20
CA SER A 138 6.81 9.54 11.17
C SER A 138 6.71 8.07 11.57
N LEU A 139 5.48 7.57 11.83
CA LEU A 139 5.27 6.17 12.16
C LEU A 139 5.63 5.26 10.97
N ILE A 140 5.20 5.63 9.77
CA ILE A 140 5.52 4.90 8.54
C ILE A 140 7.04 4.83 8.35
N THR A 141 7.74 5.97 8.51
CA THR A 141 9.21 6.05 8.42
C THR A 141 9.89 5.10 9.41
N ALA A 142 9.51 5.12 10.68
CA ALA A 142 10.08 4.25 11.70
C ALA A 142 9.86 2.76 11.40
N GLN A 143 8.67 2.39 10.96
CA GLN A 143 8.35 0.99 10.62
C GLN A 143 9.08 0.50 9.37
N VAL A 144 9.18 1.34 8.34
CA VAL A 144 9.95 0.99 7.12
C VAL A 144 11.44 0.88 7.44
N HIS A 145 11.99 1.81 8.22
CA HIS A 145 13.40 1.74 8.63
C HIS A 145 13.70 0.40 9.33
N THR A 146 12.85 -0.03 10.26
CA THR A 146 12.97 -1.34 10.91
C THR A 146 12.88 -2.49 9.90
N LEU A 147 11.90 -2.44 9.00
CA LEU A 147 11.67 -3.47 7.99
C LEU A 147 12.86 -3.66 7.03
N VAL A 148 13.55 -2.59 6.70
CA VAL A 148 14.72 -2.63 5.80
C VAL A 148 15.96 -3.19 6.50
N GLN A 149 16.04 -3.11 7.84
CA GLN A 149 17.14 -3.66 8.63
C GLN A 149 16.99 -5.15 8.97
N GLU A 150 15.81 -5.72 8.73
CA GLU A 150 15.53 -7.16 8.92
C GLU A 150 16.07 -8.03 7.79
#